data_298575bb1f00a8a7e1ae63a30ee60ed8
#
_entry.id   298575bb1f00a8a7e1ae63a30ee60ed8
#
_cell.length_a   1.000
_cell.length_b   1.000
_cell.length_c   1.000
_cell.angle_alpha   90.00
_cell.angle_beta   90.00
_cell.angle_gamma   90.00
#
_symmetry.space_group_name_H-M   'P 1'
#
loop_
_entity.id
_entity.type
_entity.pdbx_description
1 polymer ?
#
loop_
_entity_poly.entity_id
_entity_poly.type
_entity_poly.pdbx_seq_one_letter_code
_entity_poly.pdbx_strand_id
1 'polypeptide(L)'
;MSALVFPFQECVEANLWTASPVRILLLKRTPARGGFWQPVSGRVEARDGTFPAAVRREVLEETGFRLAGPLEDLDWSYAFPGRDGRTWRVHAFAAELPRPSPPTLSDEHTEWAWLPPGEALRTLSLPDNRDALRRLLARQSSRGSGPR
;
A
#
# COMPACT_ATOMS: atom_id res chain seq x y z
N MET A 1 9.78 2.74 -30.50
CA MET A 1 8.75 3.10 -29.53
C MET A 1 9.38 3.88 -28.40
N SER A 2 8.85 5.04 -28.12
CA SER A 2 9.40 5.87 -27.05
C SER A 2 9.14 5.21 -25.69
N ALA A 3 10.08 5.33 -24.79
CA ALA A 3 9.88 4.95 -23.41
C ALA A 3 8.71 5.76 -22.83
N LEU A 4 7.94 5.15 -21.93
CA LEU A 4 6.90 5.88 -21.21
C LEU A 4 7.57 6.98 -20.41
N VAL A 5 7.21 8.23 -20.72
CA VAL A 5 7.67 9.38 -19.96
C VAL A 5 6.52 9.81 -19.08
N PHE A 6 6.67 9.61 -17.79
CA PHE A 6 5.68 10.07 -16.82
C PHE A 6 6.04 11.50 -16.42
N PRO A 7 5.09 12.44 -16.45
CA PRO A 7 5.36 13.82 -15.99
C PRO A 7 5.64 13.87 -14.50
N PHE A 8 5.28 12.82 -13.76
CA PHE A 8 5.55 12.69 -12.34
C PHE A 8 6.43 11.47 -12.10
N GLN A 9 7.11 11.47 -10.96
CA GLN A 9 7.72 10.24 -10.46
C GLN A 9 6.60 9.40 -9.88
N GLU A 10 6.47 8.18 -10.38
CA GLU A 10 5.34 7.31 -10.02
C GLU A 10 5.69 6.35 -8.89
N CYS A 11 4.79 6.26 -7.93
CA CYS A 11 4.85 5.30 -6.83
C CYS A 11 3.54 4.54 -6.73
N VAL A 12 3.57 3.41 -6.04
CA VAL A 12 2.37 2.66 -5.68
C VAL A 12 2.36 2.44 -4.18
N GLU A 13 1.16 2.31 -3.62
CA GLU A 13 1.00 1.78 -2.28
C GLU A 13 0.04 0.60 -2.31
N ALA A 14 0.27 -0.37 -1.45
CA ALA A 14 -0.53 -1.56 -1.36
C ALA A 14 -1.09 -1.71 0.06
N ASN A 15 -2.40 -1.59 0.19
CA ASN A 15 -3.09 -1.79 1.45
C ASN A 15 -3.48 -3.25 1.56
N LEU A 16 -2.72 -4.02 2.34
CA LEU A 16 -2.94 -5.45 2.52
C LEU A 16 -3.89 -5.64 3.69
N TRP A 17 -4.90 -6.49 3.49
CA TRP A 17 -5.95 -6.67 4.48
C TRP A 17 -6.45 -8.12 4.50
N THR A 18 -7.11 -8.48 5.59
CA THR A 18 -7.78 -9.77 5.75
C THR A 18 -9.24 -9.52 6.10
N ALA A 19 -10.10 -10.50 5.81
CA ALA A 19 -11.54 -10.36 6.00
C ALA A 19 -12.06 -10.94 7.33
N SER A 20 -11.43 -11.98 7.85
CA SER A 20 -11.93 -12.71 9.01
C SER A 20 -10.78 -13.14 9.92
N PRO A 21 -10.42 -12.32 10.89
CA PRO A 21 -10.95 -11.00 11.21
C PRO A 21 -10.44 -9.93 10.24
N VAL A 22 -11.11 -8.78 10.21
CA VAL A 22 -10.62 -7.66 9.42
C VAL A 22 -9.37 -7.09 10.09
N ARG A 23 -8.27 -7.15 9.37
CA ARG A 23 -6.98 -6.62 9.82
C ARG A 23 -6.28 -5.93 8.67
N ILE A 24 -5.52 -4.91 8.99
CA ILE A 24 -4.75 -4.12 8.02
C ILE A 24 -3.29 -4.24 8.38
N LEU A 25 -2.43 -4.53 7.40
CA LEU A 25 -0.99 -4.61 7.63
C LEU A 25 -0.35 -3.24 7.50
N LEU A 26 0.35 -2.83 8.53
CA LEU A 26 1.18 -1.63 8.51
C LEU A 26 2.62 -2.01 8.77
N LEU A 27 3.54 -1.28 8.15
CA LEU A 27 4.97 -1.43 8.30
C LEU A 27 5.56 -0.13 8.84
N LYS A 28 6.53 -0.25 9.74
CA LYS A 28 7.22 0.91 10.29
C LYS A 28 8.57 1.08 9.60
N ARG A 29 8.80 2.25 9.03
CA ARG A 29 10.07 2.56 8.38
C ARG A 29 11.20 2.65 9.38
N THR A 30 12.43 2.39 8.92
CA THR A 30 13.61 2.60 9.75
C THR A 30 13.71 4.07 10.15
N PRO A 31 14.39 4.38 11.29
CA PRO A 31 14.59 5.79 11.70
C PRO A 31 15.25 6.62 10.61
N ALA A 32 16.21 6.07 9.87
CA ALA A 32 16.89 6.77 8.79
C ALA A 32 15.91 7.16 7.66
N ARG A 33 14.79 6.45 7.51
CA ARG A 33 13.78 6.71 6.49
C ARG A 33 12.54 7.41 7.06
N GLY A 34 12.64 7.99 8.26
CA GLY A 34 11.58 8.76 8.87
C GLY A 34 10.86 8.08 10.03
N GLY A 35 10.99 6.77 10.20
CA GLY A 35 10.45 6.05 11.35
C GLY A 35 8.94 6.01 11.46
N PHE A 36 8.19 6.28 10.38
CA PHE A 36 6.73 6.35 10.46
C PHE A 36 6.07 5.05 9.95
N TRP A 37 4.83 4.84 10.38
CA TRP A 37 4.00 3.72 9.96
C TRP A 37 3.29 4.02 8.65
N GLN A 38 3.28 3.04 7.74
CA GLN A 38 2.71 3.18 6.40
C GLN A 38 2.27 1.81 5.85
N PRO A 39 1.47 1.78 4.77
CA PRO A 39 1.27 0.55 4.02
C PRO A 39 2.54 0.20 3.23
N VAL A 40 2.55 -0.95 2.57
CA VAL A 40 3.60 -1.24 1.59
C VAL A 40 3.60 -0.13 0.54
N SER A 41 4.76 0.38 0.20
CA SER A 41 4.86 1.40 -0.85
C SER A 41 6.23 1.37 -1.51
N GLY A 42 6.29 1.86 -2.73
CA GLY A 42 7.56 1.94 -3.43
C GLY A 42 7.44 2.58 -4.80
N ARG A 43 8.59 2.79 -5.42
CA ARG A 43 8.68 3.42 -6.73
C ARG A 43 8.32 2.44 -7.83
N VAL A 44 7.62 2.94 -8.84
CA VAL A 44 7.43 2.18 -10.08
C VAL A 44 8.73 2.20 -10.86
N GLU A 45 9.18 1.03 -11.28
CA GLU A 45 10.36 0.88 -12.11
C GLU A 45 9.95 0.63 -13.55
N ALA A 46 10.80 1.05 -14.50
CA ALA A 46 10.50 0.86 -15.93
C ALA A 46 10.18 -0.60 -16.27
N ARG A 47 10.89 -1.54 -15.65
CA ARG A 47 10.69 -2.98 -15.88
C ARG A 47 9.32 -3.49 -15.41
N ASP A 48 8.64 -2.76 -14.55
CA ASP A 48 7.32 -3.18 -14.05
C ASP A 48 6.26 -3.17 -15.15
N GLY A 49 6.32 -2.19 -16.03
CA GLY A 49 5.40 -2.06 -17.16
C GLY A 49 4.00 -1.58 -16.78
N THR A 50 3.46 -1.98 -15.64
CA THR A 50 2.14 -1.57 -15.14
C THR A 50 2.21 -1.28 -13.65
N PHE A 51 1.23 -0.53 -13.14
CA PHE A 51 1.13 -0.30 -11.69
C PHE A 51 0.84 -1.60 -10.92
N PRO A 52 -0.08 -2.48 -11.36
CA PRO A 52 -0.25 -3.76 -10.67
C PRO A 52 1.02 -4.59 -10.57
N ALA A 53 1.85 -4.63 -11.60
CA ALA A 53 3.13 -5.34 -11.54
C ALA A 53 4.07 -4.73 -10.51
N ALA A 54 4.11 -3.39 -10.43
CA ALA A 54 4.89 -2.70 -9.41
C ALA A 54 4.39 -3.03 -8.00
N VAL A 55 3.08 -3.09 -7.80
CA VAL A 55 2.49 -3.47 -6.52
C VAL A 55 2.94 -4.87 -6.11
N ARG A 56 2.82 -5.84 -7.02
CA ARG A 56 3.21 -7.24 -6.71
C ARG A 56 4.69 -7.34 -6.37
N ARG A 57 5.53 -6.63 -7.09
CA ARG A 57 6.98 -6.62 -6.83
C ARG A 57 7.29 -6.00 -5.46
N GLU A 58 6.72 -4.84 -5.15
CA GLU A 58 6.96 -4.16 -3.89
C GLU A 58 6.45 -4.98 -2.70
N VAL A 59 5.27 -5.60 -2.83
CA VAL A 59 4.74 -6.47 -1.77
C VAL A 59 5.69 -7.64 -1.53
N LEU A 60 6.18 -8.28 -2.59
CA LEU A 60 7.12 -9.39 -2.45
C LEU A 60 8.42 -8.94 -1.79
N GLU A 61 8.98 -7.80 -2.21
CA GLU A 61 10.22 -7.28 -1.65
C GLU A 61 10.10 -6.90 -0.19
N GLU A 62 9.01 -6.24 0.19
CA GLU A 62 8.86 -5.67 1.54
C GLU A 62 8.25 -6.65 2.55
N THR A 63 7.53 -7.66 2.10
CA THR A 63 6.83 -8.59 3.02
C THR A 63 7.13 -10.06 2.77
N GLY A 64 7.67 -10.41 1.62
CA GLY A 64 7.82 -11.80 1.22
C GLY A 64 6.54 -12.44 0.70
N PHE A 65 5.43 -11.73 0.68
CA PHE A 65 4.16 -12.29 0.23
C PHE A 65 4.07 -12.31 -1.29
N ARG A 66 3.64 -13.47 -1.84
CA ARG A 66 3.28 -13.60 -3.24
C ARG A 66 1.77 -13.45 -3.36
N LEU A 67 1.34 -12.38 -4.00
CA LEU A 67 -0.08 -12.10 -4.18
C LEU A 67 -0.60 -12.97 -5.33
N ALA A 68 -1.47 -13.92 -5.02
CA ALA A 68 -2.04 -14.84 -6.01
C ALA A 68 -3.37 -14.35 -6.56
N GLY A 69 -4.11 -13.56 -5.77
CA GLY A 69 -5.42 -13.05 -6.15
C GLY A 69 -5.36 -11.74 -6.91
N PRO A 70 -6.53 -11.20 -7.28
CA PRO A 70 -6.60 -9.93 -7.97
C PRO A 70 -6.23 -8.77 -7.06
N LEU A 71 -5.67 -7.72 -7.65
CA LEU A 71 -5.46 -6.46 -6.98
C LEU A 71 -6.69 -5.59 -7.18
N GLU A 72 -7.00 -4.81 -6.16
CA GLU A 72 -8.07 -3.82 -6.24
C GLU A 72 -7.44 -2.45 -6.41
N ASP A 73 -7.80 -1.75 -7.50
CA ASP A 73 -7.43 -0.35 -7.70
C ASP A 73 -8.40 0.49 -6.87
N LEU A 74 -7.88 1.27 -5.92
CA LEU A 74 -8.74 2.08 -5.07
C LEU A 74 -9.22 3.37 -5.75
N ASP A 75 -8.79 3.60 -6.99
CA ASP A 75 -9.12 4.82 -7.74
C ASP A 75 -8.78 6.07 -6.93
N TRP A 76 -7.64 6.00 -6.27
CA TRP A 76 -7.14 7.06 -5.42
C TRP A 76 -5.68 7.29 -5.69
N SER A 77 -5.32 8.53 -5.93
CA SER A 77 -3.93 8.92 -6.05
C SER A 77 -3.72 10.25 -5.34
N TYR A 78 -2.50 10.49 -4.92
CA TYR A 78 -2.12 11.74 -4.31
C TYR A 78 -0.69 12.08 -4.69
N ALA A 79 -0.35 13.36 -4.62
CA ALA A 79 0.97 13.83 -5.01
C ALA A 79 1.64 14.51 -3.82
N PHE A 80 2.96 14.42 -3.77
CA PHE A 80 3.74 15.12 -2.76
C PHE A 80 5.07 15.58 -3.38
N PRO A 81 5.67 16.67 -2.84
CA PRO A 81 6.98 17.10 -3.29
C PRO A 81 8.06 16.19 -2.72
N GLY A 82 8.92 15.68 -3.60
CA GLY A 82 10.07 14.88 -3.19
C GLY A 82 11.25 15.74 -2.78
N ARG A 83 12.22 15.10 -2.10
CA ARG A 83 13.47 15.79 -1.67
C ARG A 83 14.29 16.29 -2.85
N ASP A 84 14.12 15.66 -4.00
CA ASP A 84 14.84 16.03 -5.24
C ASP A 84 14.17 17.17 -6.02
N GLY A 85 13.13 17.79 -5.45
CA GLY A 85 12.38 18.86 -6.12
C GLY A 85 11.38 18.37 -7.15
N ARG A 86 11.28 17.06 -7.36
CA ARG A 86 10.30 16.47 -8.28
C ARG A 86 9.00 16.19 -7.56
N THR A 87 7.90 16.18 -8.32
CA THR A 87 6.60 15.79 -7.78
C THR A 87 6.43 14.28 -7.92
N TRP A 88 6.11 13.62 -6.83
CA TRP A 88 5.83 12.18 -6.77
C TRP A 88 4.32 11.96 -6.71
N ARG A 89 3.84 11.00 -7.46
CA ARG A 89 2.42 10.61 -7.44
C ARG A 89 2.32 9.18 -6.99
N VAL A 90 1.45 8.93 -6.00
CA VAL A 90 1.23 7.60 -5.44
C VAL A 90 -0.15 7.11 -5.88
N HIS A 91 -0.19 5.89 -6.42
CA HIS A 91 -1.44 5.22 -6.80
C HIS A 91 -1.74 4.13 -5.79
N ALA A 92 -2.93 4.17 -5.19
CA ALA A 92 -3.30 3.30 -4.10
C ALA A 92 -4.03 2.05 -4.59
N PHE A 93 -3.57 0.90 -4.11
CA PHE A 93 -4.15 -0.42 -4.39
C PHE A 93 -4.40 -1.14 -3.08
N ALA A 94 -5.22 -2.20 -3.16
CA ALA A 94 -5.47 -3.09 -2.05
C ALA A 94 -5.40 -4.54 -2.52
N ALA A 95 -5.06 -5.43 -1.60
CA ALA A 95 -5.07 -6.86 -1.86
C ALA A 95 -5.48 -7.60 -0.58
N GLU A 96 -6.37 -8.57 -0.74
CA GLU A 96 -6.80 -9.40 0.38
C GLU A 96 -5.88 -10.61 0.52
N LEU A 97 -5.48 -10.89 1.77
CA LEU A 97 -4.80 -12.13 2.13
C LEU A 97 -5.74 -13.03 2.92
N PRO A 98 -5.55 -14.36 2.87
CA PRO A 98 -6.46 -15.27 3.55
C PRO A 98 -6.44 -15.15 5.07
N ARG A 99 -5.31 -14.72 5.66
CA ARG A 99 -5.18 -14.56 7.10
C ARG A 99 -4.01 -13.63 7.43
N PRO A 100 -4.00 -13.03 8.65
CA PRO A 100 -2.85 -12.24 9.09
C PRO A 100 -1.64 -13.15 9.26
N SER A 101 -0.69 -13.07 8.34
CA SER A 101 0.53 -13.85 8.37
C SER A 101 1.72 -12.96 8.68
N PRO A 102 2.75 -13.46 9.38
CA PRO A 102 3.94 -12.65 9.65
C PRO A 102 4.71 -12.40 8.35
N PRO A 103 5.01 -11.15 8.03
CA PRO A 103 5.84 -10.85 6.87
C PRO A 103 7.32 -11.08 7.17
N THR A 104 8.10 -11.21 6.11
CA THR A 104 9.56 -11.16 6.17
C THR A 104 9.96 -9.76 5.70
N LEU A 105 10.39 -8.91 6.62
CA LEU A 105 10.69 -7.52 6.30
C LEU A 105 11.99 -7.37 5.53
N SER A 106 12.02 -6.41 4.61
CA SER A 106 13.27 -5.93 4.03
C SER A 106 13.95 -4.99 5.03
N ASP A 107 15.13 -4.48 4.66
CA ASP A 107 15.89 -3.56 5.51
C ASP A 107 15.30 -2.13 5.53
N GLU A 108 14.23 -1.89 4.80
CA GLU A 108 13.55 -0.59 4.81
C GLU A 108 12.60 -0.40 5.99
N HIS A 109 12.23 -1.49 6.66
CA HIS A 109 11.27 -1.48 7.77
C HIS A 109 11.81 -2.25 8.96
N THR A 110 11.42 -1.81 10.17
CA THR A 110 11.87 -2.41 11.43
C THR A 110 10.79 -3.18 12.15
N GLU A 111 9.51 -2.86 11.91
CA GLU A 111 8.38 -3.45 12.61
C GLU A 111 7.21 -3.61 11.67
N TRP A 112 6.31 -4.51 12.04
CA TRP A 112 5.04 -4.71 11.34
C TRP A 112 3.94 -4.99 12.34
N ALA A 113 2.70 -4.70 11.94
CA ALA A 113 1.53 -5.01 12.74
C ALA A 113 0.32 -5.23 11.86
N TRP A 114 -0.44 -6.27 12.17
CA TRP A 114 -1.78 -6.48 11.63
C TRP A 114 -2.77 -5.88 12.62
N LEU A 115 -3.43 -4.79 12.25
CA LEU A 115 -4.25 -4.00 13.16
C LEU A 115 -5.71 -3.99 12.76
N PRO A 116 -6.64 -3.94 13.74
CA PRO A 116 -8.03 -3.63 13.43
C PRO A 116 -8.13 -2.28 12.72
N PRO A 117 -9.16 -2.07 11.87
CA PRO A 117 -9.27 -0.86 11.06
C PRO A 117 -9.11 0.46 11.82
N GLY A 118 -9.77 0.59 12.97
CA GLY A 118 -9.68 1.82 13.78
C GLY A 118 -8.28 2.10 14.28
N GLU A 119 -7.58 1.07 14.76
CA GLU A 119 -6.20 1.21 15.20
C GLU A 119 -5.26 1.52 14.03
N ALA A 120 -5.49 0.89 12.88
CA ALA A 120 -4.69 1.16 11.70
C ALA A 120 -4.79 2.63 11.29
N LEU A 121 -6.01 3.19 11.28
CA LEU A 121 -6.22 4.60 10.99
C LEU A 121 -5.48 5.51 11.97
N ARG A 122 -5.48 5.16 13.26
CA ARG A 122 -4.78 5.95 14.27
C ARG A 122 -3.26 5.82 14.20
N THR A 123 -2.78 4.65 13.78
CA THR A 123 -1.35 4.35 13.73
C THR A 123 -0.66 4.94 12.51
N LEU A 124 -1.38 5.02 11.37
CA LEU A 124 -0.83 5.63 10.15
C LEU A 124 -0.39 7.05 10.42
N SER A 125 0.83 7.37 10.04
CA SER A 125 1.44 8.68 10.32
C SER A 125 1.00 9.76 9.32
N LEU A 126 0.71 9.39 8.09
CA LEU A 126 0.45 10.34 7.01
C LEU A 126 -1.04 10.41 6.64
N PRO A 127 -1.59 11.62 6.50
CA PRO A 127 -3.00 11.79 6.12
C PRO A 127 -3.39 11.10 4.82
N ASP A 128 -2.51 11.13 3.82
CA ASP A 128 -2.79 10.53 2.51
C ASP A 128 -2.96 9.02 2.61
N ASN A 129 -2.18 8.36 3.46
CA ASN A 129 -2.32 6.93 3.70
C ASN A 129 -3.64 6.63 4.41
N ARG A 130 -4.06 7.48 5.35
CA ARG A 130 -5.35 7.32 6.03
C ARG A 130 -6.51 7.44 5.06
N ASP A 131 -6.43 8.40 4.14
CA ASP A 131 -7.48 8.58 3.13
C ASP A 131 -7.60 7.37 2.21
N ALA A 132 -6.47 6.78 1.80
CA ALA A 132 -6.49 5.56 1.00
C ALA A 132 -7.14 4.40 1.78
N LEU A 133 -6.78 4.23 3.05
CA LEU A 133 -7.37 3.20 3.89
C LEU A 133 -8.87 3.41 4.08
N ARG A 134 -9.31 4.65 4.26
CA ARG A 134 -10.74 4.96 4.37
C ARG A 134 -11.51 4.53 3.12
N ARG A 135 -10.92 4.73 1.93
CA ARG A 135 -11.56 4.27 0.69
C ARG A 135 -11.71 2.75 0.67
N LEU A 136 -10.68 2.03 1.09
CA LEU A 136 -10.75 0.57 1.19
C LEU A 136 -11.86 0.13 2.16
N LEU A 137 -11.89 0.72 3.34
CA LEU A 137 -12.88 0.38 4.36
C LEU A 137 -14.31 0.72 3.92
N ALA A 138 -14.50 1.82 3.22
CA ALA A 138 -15.80 2.20 2.68
C ALA A 138 -16.29 1.18 1.65
N ARG A 139 -15.41 0.66 0.80
CA ARG A 139 -15.76 -0.36 -0.19
C ARG A 139 -16.14 -1.68 0.47
N GLN A 140 -15.43 -2.08 1.53
CA GLN A 140 -15.74 -3.30 2.27
C GLN A 140 -17.09 -3.19 2.97
N SER A 141 -17.37 -2.07 3.60
CA SER A 141 -18.65 -1.81 4.24
C SER A 141 -19.81 -1.88 3.22
N SER A 142 -19.63 -1.29 2.04
CA SER A 142 -20.60 -1.33 0.96
C SER A 142 -20.88 -2.76 0.50
N ARG A 143 -19.85 -3.60 0.38
CA ARG A 143 -19.99 -5.01 0.01
C ARG A 143 -20.74 -5.81 1.09
N GLY A 144 -20.42 -5.55 2.37
CA GLY A 144 -21.04 -6.22 3.50
C GLY A 144 -22.51 -5.88 3.69
N SER A 145 -22.97 -4.75 3.16
CA SER A 145 -24.36 -4.28 3.24
C SER A 145 -25.20 -4.61 2.02
N GLY A 146 -24.66 -5.35 1.06
CA GLY A 146 -25.38 -5.77 -0.12
C GLY A 146 -26.52 -6.75 0.22
N PRO A 147 -27.45 -6.95 -0.72
CA PRO A 147 -28.56 -7.87 -0.49
C PRO A 147 -28.02 -9.29 -0.27
N ARG A 148 -28.59 -9.94 0.74
CA ARG A 148 -28.24 -11.32 1.10
C ARG A 148 -29.26 -12.30 0.52
#